data_6e73bea5351adea65fef8d819be1fd22
#
_entry.id   6e73bea5351adea65fef8d819be1fd22
#
_cell.length_a   1.000
_cell.length_b   1.000
_cell.length_c   1.000
_cell.angle_alpha   90.00
_cell.angle_beta   90.00
_cell.angle_gamma   90.00
#
_symmetry.space_group_name_H-M   'P 1'
#
loop_
_entity.id
_entity.type
_entity.pdbx_description
1 polymer ?
#
loop_
_entity_poly.entity_id
_entity_poly.type
_entity_poly.pdbx_seq_one_letter_code
_entity_poly.pdbx_strand_id
1 'polypeptide(L)'
;MATYRNLDGTLPDQGVADLFKWQIVDRLAGRRRPDRSPFTTPRRENDGSALARETPHLTWIGHATFVQRLGGQLLATDPIWSTRIHTVTRKSAPGIALSACPKLDVVTVSHSHYDHLDLPTLRAIGKDTLYIVPKDNADVLTSAGLPNVVELGWWESHQVGELKVTLVPAQHWSMRSPWDKNRRLWGGFVYESPEGTSYHAGDTAFSEQVFEAIGERFPKIDWAMLPIGAYEPTWFMKRQHMGPEDAGRAWELIGARNLVAMHWGTFQLTDEPLAEPPERLRAWFDGRGHAKDRMWILDLGETRGLEGGAPLASRGLP
;
A
#
# COMPACT_ATOMS: atom_id res chain seq x y z
N MET A 1 24.45 13.05 -5.13
CA MET A 1 23.55 11.93 -4.82
C MET A 1 23.03 11.36 -6.12
N ALA A 2 22.92 10.04 -6.23
CA ALA A 2 22.37 9.38 -7.41
C ALA A 2 20.88 9.72 -7.55
N THR A 3 20.39 9.74 -8.80
CA THR A 3 18.95 9.84 -9.08
C THR A 3 18.49 8.46 -9.49
N TYR A 4 17.55 7.89 -8.74
CA TYR A 4 16.95 6.59 -9.04
C TYR A 4 16.01 6.71 -10.25
N ARG A 5 15.84 5.61 -10.98
CA ARG A 5 14.95 5.47 -12.14
C ARG A 5 14.16 4.19 -12.02
N ASN A 6 13.03 4.11 -12.70
CA ASN A 6 12.25 2.88 -12.83
C ASN A 6 13.05 1.77 -13.54
N LEU A 7 12.58 0.54 -13.45
CA LEU A 7 13.28 -0.63 -14.02
C LEU A 7 13.50 -0.50 -15.53
N ASP A 8 12.59 0.17 -16.24
CA ASP A 8 12.67 0.50 -17.67
C ASP A 8 13.51 1.76 -17.96
N GLY A 9 14.15 2.34 -16.96
CA GLY A 9 14.95 3.56 -17.06
C GLY A 9 14.13 4.86 -17.14
N THR A 10 12.80 4.79 -17.11
CA THR A 10 11.93 5.98 -17.18
C THR A 10 11.76 6.66 -15.82
N LEU A 11 11.20 7.84 -15.85
CA LEU A 11 10.68 8.58 -14.70
C LEU A 11 9.34 9.22 -15.09
N PRO A 12 8.41 9.42 -14.15
CA PRO A 12 7.27 10.29 -14.39
C PRO A 12 7.78 11.69 -14.78
N ASP A 13 7.36 12.15 -15.95
CA ASP A 13 7.80 13.43 -16.54
C ASP A 13 6.87 14.60 -16.23
N GLN A 14 5.81 14.35 -15.47
CA GLN A 14 4.89 15.39 -15.02
C GLN A 14 5.64 16.43 -14.19
N GLY A 15 5.56 17.67 -14.67
CA GLY A 15 6.19 18.83 -14.06
C GLY A 15 5.23 19.70 -13.25
N VAL A 16 5.77 20.80 -12.72
CA VAL A 16 4.98 21.81 -12.02
C VAL A 16 3.87 22.39 -12.91
N ALA A 17 4.12 22.52 -14.21
CA ALA A 17 3.11 22.99 -15.16
C ALA A 17 1.91 22.04 -15.28
N ASP A 18 2.15 20.73 -15.29
CA ASP A 18 1.11 19.71 -15.34
C ASP A 18 0.32 19.69 -14.03
N LEU A 19 1.00 19.78 -12.90
CA LEU A 19 0.35 19.92 -11.60
C LEU A 19 -0.52 21.19 -11.53
N PHE A 20 -0.01 22.33 -12.00
CA PHE A 20 -0.75 23.57 -12.08
C PHE A 20 -1.98 23.45 -13.00
N LYS A 21 -1.79 22.85 -14.17
CA LYS A 21 -2.90 22.57 -15.10
C LYS A 21 -3.98 21.76 -14.40
N TRP A 22 -3.64 20.64 -13.75
CA TRP A 22 -4.61 19.79 -13.05
C TRP A 22 -5.27 20.52 -11.89
N GLN A 23 -4.48 21.09 -10.97
CA GLN A 23 -5.00 21.64 -9.70
C GLN A 23 -5.74 22.97 -9.88
N ILE A 24 -5.38 23.79 -10.87
CA ILE A 24 -5.93 25.14 -11.06
C ILE A 24 -6.76 25.22 -12.34
N VAL A 25 -6.13 24.96 -13.51
CA VAL A 25 -6.81 25.19 -14.80
C VAL A 25 -8.01 24.25 -14.97
N ASP A 26 -7.81 22.95 -14.75
CA ASP A 26 -8.89 21.96 -14.91
C ASP A 26 -9.97 22.10 -13.83
N ARG A 27 -9.62 22.59 -12.64
CA ARG A 27 -10.59 22.93 -11.60
C ARG A 27 -11.45 24.13 -12.00
N LEU A 28 -10.85 25.22 -12.46
CA LEU A 28 -11.58 26.41 -12.90
C LEU A 28 -12.42 26.14 -14.14
N ALA A 29 -11.96 25.27 -15.03
CA ALA A 29 -12.68 24.83 -16.22
C ALA A 29 -13.79 23.80 -15.94
N GLY A 30 -14.01 23.40 -14.67
CA GLY A 30 -15.02 22.40 -14.29
C GLY A 30 -14.73 20.99 -14.81
N ARG A 31 -13.50 20.70 -15.21
CA ARG A 31 -13.08 19.39 -15.71
C ARG A 31 -12.79 18.40 -14.61
N ARG A 32 -12.48 18.87 -13.40
CA ARG A 32 -12.31 18.01 -12.23
C ARG A 32 -13.68 17.55 -11.73
N ARG A 33 -13.75 16.30 -11.35
CA ARG A 33 -14.94 15.67 -10.75
C ARG A 33 -14.71 15.53 -9.25
N PRO A 34 -14.91 16.58 -8.43
CA PRO A 34 -14.79 16.43 -6.98
C PRO A 34 -15.83 15.42 -6.52
N ASP A 35 -15.40 14.38 -5.82
CA ASP A 35 -16.33 13.46 -5.19
C ASP A 35 -17.07 14.19 -4.07
N ARG A 36 -18.37 14.42 -4.29
CA ARG A 36 -19.29 15.01 -3.32
C ARG A 36 -20.23 13.94 -2.74
N SER A 37 -20.01 12.68 -3.08
CA SER A 37 -20.83 11.60 -2.54
C SER A 37 -20.67 11.49 -1.03
N PRO A 38 -21.73 11.12 -0.31
CA PRO A 38 -21.65 10.84 1.13
C PRO A 38 -21.00 9.47 1.41
N PHE A 39 -20.22 8.94 0.47
CA PHE A 39 -19.62 7.62 0.60
C PHE A 39 -18.72 7.56 1.82
N THR A 40 -18.92 6.52 2.60
CA THR A 40 -18.05 6.11 3.70
C THR A 40 -17.61 4.69 3.42
N THR A 41 -16.30 4.45 3.47
CA THR A 41 -15.74 3.12 3.28
C THR A 41 -16.34 2.16 4.31
N PRO A 42 -16.87 1.00 3.89
CA PRO A 42 -17.40 0.00 4.80
C PRO A 42 -16.40 -0.34 5.91
N ARG A 43 -16.90 -0.57 7.11
CA ARG A 43 -16.10 -0.79 8.30
C ARG A 43 -16.63 -1.95 9.12
N ARG A 44 -15.72 -2.74 9.68
CA ARG A 44 -15.99 -3.70 10.74
C ARG A 44 -15.42 -3.19 12.06
N GLU A 45 -16.16 -3.36 13.13
CA GLU A 45 -15.64 -3.10 14.47
C GLU A 45 -14.52 -4.10 14.77
N ASN A 46 -13.38 -3.57 15.23
CA ASN A 46 -12.22 -4.35 15.59
C ASN A 46 -11.47 -3.62 16.72
N ASP A 47 -11.41 -4.28 17.87
CA ASP A 47 -10.76 -3.80 19.07
C ASP A 47 -9.26 -4.12 19.15
N GLY A 48 -8.70 -4.70 18.08
CA GLY A 48 -7.30 -5.12 18.00
C GLY A 48 -7.03 -6.54 18.52
N SER A 49 -7.99 -7.18 19.18
CA SER A 49 -7.80 -8.54 19.72
C SER A 49 -7.46 -9.58 18.65
N ALA A 50 -7.95 -9.39 17.44
CA ALA A 50 -7.60 -10.23 16.29
C ALA A 50 -6.12 -10.18 15.93
N LEU A 51 -5.45 -9.03 16.12
CA LEU A 51 -4.02 -8.86 15.83
C LEU A 51 -3.10 -9.57 16.85
N ALA A 52 -3.60 -9.83 18.06
CA ALA A 52 -2.85 -10.55 19.10
C ALA A 52 -2.83 -12.07 18.89
N ARG A 53 -3.57 -12.60 17.90
CA ARG A 53 -3.59 -14.03 17.59
C ARG A 53 -2.28 -14.44 16.94
N GLU A 54 -1.78 -15.63 17.29
CA GLU A 54 -0.58 -16.21 16.70
C GLU A 54 -0.81 -16.79 15.30
N THR A 55 -2.08 -17.05 14.93
CA THR A 55 -2.43 -17.57 13.60
C THR A 55 -2.19 -16.51 12.52
N PRO A 56 -1.69 -16.90 11.34
CA PRO A 56 -1.47 -15.99 10.22
C PRO A 56 -2.72 -15.25 9.82
N HIS A 57 -2.63 -13.93 9.69
CA HIS A 57 -3.77 -13.09 9.33
C HIS A 57 -3.31 -11.78 8.68
N LEU A 58 -4.25 -11.13 8.01
CA LEU A 58 -4.13 -9.81 7.40
C LEU A 58 -5.29 -8.94 7.85
N THR A 59 -5.01 -7.71 8.28
CA THR A 59 -6.03 -6.71 8.65
C THR A 59 -5.81 -5.42 7.86
N TRP A 60 -6.87 -4.91 7.22
CA TRP A 60 -6.79 -3.63 6.53
C TRP A 60 -7.10 -2.47 7.48
N ILE A 61 -6.13 -1.57 7.64
CA ILE A 61 -6.27 -0.38 8.48
C ILE A 61 -6.82 0.81 7.68
N GLY A 62 -6.57 0.81 6.36
CA GLY A 62 -6.97 1.85 5.42
C GLY A 62 -5.80 2.32 4.56
N HIS A 63 -6.10 2.90 3.39
CA HIS A 63 -5.11 3.30 2.41
C HIS A 63 -4.21 2.11 2.00
N ALA A 64 -2.89 2.26 2.06
CA ALA A 64 -1.92 1.19 1.83
C ALA A 64 -1.49 0.48 3.14
N THR A 65 -2.13 0.80 4.27
CA THR A 65 -1.77 0.24 5.58
C THR A 65 -2.47 -1.07 5.85
N PHE A 66 -1.68 -2.13 5.99
CA PHE A 66 -2.12 -3.41 6.53
C PHE A 66 -1.30 -3.78 7.76
N VAL A 67 -1.91 -4.56 8.66
CA VAL A 67 -1.20 -5.28 9.71
C VAL A 67 -1.33 -6.76 9.41
N GLN A 68 -0.20 -7.47 9.38
CA GLN A 68 -0.12 -8.89 9.04
C GLN A 68 0.63 -9.66 10.12
N ARG A 69 0.22 -10.90 10.38
CA ARG A 69 0.98 -11.88 11.14
C ARG A 69 1.53 -12.92 10.18
N LEU A 70 2.86 -12.95 9.99
CA LEU A 70 3.57 -13.89 9.11
C LEU A 70 4.92 -14.24 9.71
N GLY A 71 5.36 -15.50 9.62
CA GLY A 71 6.63 -15.98 10.14
C GLY A 71 6.82 -15.66 11.61
N GLY A 72 5.75 -15.71 12.41
CA GLY A 72 5.75 -15.35 13.82
C GLY A 72 5.86 -13.84 14.10
N GLN A 73 6.02 -12.99 13.07
CA GLN A 73 6.17 -11.54 13.23
C GLN A 73 4.84 -10.80 13.00
N LEU A 74 4.56 -9.79 13.83
CA LEU A 74 3.51 -8.82 13.55
C LEU A 74 4.10 -7.63 12.82
N LEU A 75 3.74 -7.48 11.54
CA LEU A 75 4.28 -6.43 10.68
C LEU A 75 3.21 -5.47 10.19
N ALA A 76 3.58 -4.20 9.97
CA ALA A 76 2.74 -3.22 9.30
C ALA A 76 3.40 -2.71 8.02
N THR A 77 2.57 -2.52 6.97
CA THR A 77 2.97 -1.95 5.68
C THR A 77 2.50 -0.51 5.57
N ASP A 78 3.37 0.39 5.14
CA ASP A 78 3.08 1.82 4.88
C ASP A 78 2.14 2.43 5.95
N PRO A 79 2.53 2.41 7.24
CA PRO A 79 1.61 2.72 8.32
C PRO A 79 1.26 4.20 8.36
N ILE A 80 -0.04 4.50 8.15
CA ILE A 80 -0.61 5.83 8.31
C ILE A 80 -1.88 5.78 9.18
N TRP A 81 -1.79 6.33 10.40
CA TRP A 81 -2.91 6.53 11.31
C TRP A 81 -3.32 8.00 11.40
N SER A 82 -2.54 8.90 10.80
CA SER A 82 -2.84 10.33 10.79
C SER A 82 -4.21 10.61 10.17
N THR A 83 -4.90 11.56 10.78
CA THR A 83 -6.20 12.05 10.28
C THR A 83 -6.05 13.00 9.10
N ARG A 84 -4.81 13.39 8.75
CA ARG A 84 -4.53 14.40 7.75
C ARG A 84 -3.15 14.19 7.11
N ILE A 85 -3.10 14.33 5.80
CA ILE A 85 -1.87 14.42 5.00
C ILE A 85 -1.86 15.82 4.39
N HIS A 86 -0.99 16.71 4.86
CA HIS A 86 -1.01 18.14 4.47
C HIS A 86 -2.41 18.75 4.55
N THR A 87 -3.01 19.02 3.39
CA THR A 87 -4.35 19.61 3.26
C THR A 87 -5.47 18.58 3.11
N VAL A 88 -5.12 17.30 2.88
CA VAL A 88 -6.09 16.22 2.65
C VAL A 88 -6.48 15.56 3.96
N THR A 89 -7.76 15.61 4.30
CA THR A 89 -8.31 14.97 5.50
C THR A 89 -8.73 13.54 5.18
N ARG A 90 -8.44 12.61 6.10
CA ARG A 90 -8.90 11.23 6.06
C ARG A 90 -10.45 11.22 6.05
N LYS A 91 -11.02 10.42 5.16
CA LYS A 91 -12.50 10.31 5.01
C LYS A 91 -13.12 9.29 5.96
N SER A 92 -12.38 8.26 6.32
CA SER A 92 -12.83 7.21 7.23
C SER A 92 -11.78 6.98 8.31
N ALA A 93 -12.16 6.80 9.56
CA ALA A 93 -11.23 6.48 10.65
C ALA A 93 -10.43 5.20 10.33
N PRO A 94 -9.20 5.05 10.87
CA PRO A 94 -8.44 3.80 10.73
C PRO A 94 -9.24 2.60 11.20
N GLY A 95 -9.09 1.47 10.51
CA GLY A 95 -9.82 0.23 10.81
C GLY A 95 -9.69 -0.22 12.27
N ILE A 96 -8.49 -0.03 12.84
CA ILE A 96 -8.18 -0.25 14.26
C ILE A 96 -7.46 1.01 14.76
N ALA A 97 -7.74 1.44 15.98
CA ALA A 97 -6.99 2.52 16.63
C ALA A 97 -5.52 2.07 16.87
N LEU A 98 -4.55 2.97 16.69
CA LEU A 98 -3.14 2.61 16.91
C LEU A 98 -2.89 2.15 18.36
N SER A 99 -3.60 2.74 19.33
CA SER A 99 -3.52 2.35 20.75
C SER A 99 -4.05 0.94 21.05
N ALA A 100 -4.84 0.37 20.14
CA ALA A 100 -5.35 -1.00 20.22
C ALA A 100 -4.52 -1.99 19.40
N CYS A 101 -3.54 -1.49 18.62
CA CYS A 101 -2.60 -2.33 17.90
C CYS A 101 -1.53 -2.86 18.86
N PRO A 102 -1.28 -4.17 18.92
CA PRO A 102 -0.15 -4.72 19.67
C PRO A 102 1.19 -4.13 19.17
N LYS A 103 2.26 -4.31 19.95
CA LYS A 103 3.60 -3.92 19.53
C LYS A 103 3.92 -4.57 18.17
N LEU A 104 4.30 -3.75 17.20
CA LEU A 104 4.75 -4.22 15.90
C LEU A 104 6.23 -4.62 15.96
N ASP A 105 6.54 -5.79 15.42
CA ASP A 105 7.91 -6.27 15.32
C ASP A 105 8.63 -5.62 14.15
N VAL A 106 7.93 -5.50 13.01
CA VAL A 106 8.47 -4.96 11.76
C VAL A 106 7.52 -3.93 11.17
N VAL A 107 8.09 -2.88 10.60
CA VAL A 107 7.38 -1.91 9.73
C VAL A 107 8.14 -1.80 8.43
N THR A 108 7.42 -1.91 7.30
CA THR A 108 7.98 -1.61 5.98
C THR A 108 7.36 -0.32 5.44
N VAL A 109 8.17 0.50 4.77
CA VAL A 109 7.72 1.71 4.09
C VAL A 109 8.18 1.66 2.65
N SER A 110 7.24 1.67 1.71
CA SER A 110 7.49 1.47 0.29
C SER A 110 8.24 2.63 -0.38
N HIS A 111 7.99 3.86 0.05
CA HIS A 111 8.63 5.06 -0.48
C HIS A 111 8.40 6.29 0.41
N SER A 112 8.99 7.43 0.04
CA SER A 112 9.04 8.62 0.90
C SER A 112 7.81 9.54 0.83
N HIS A 113 6.78 9.27 0.03
CA HIS A 113 5.58 10.12 0.00
C HIS A 113 4.89 10.16 1.37
N TYR A 114 4.19 11.26 1.64
CA TYR A 114 3.66 11.55 2.97
C TYR A 114 2.50 10.64 3.41
N ASP A 115 1.83 10.00 2.47
CA ASP A 115 0.75 9.04 2.69
C ASP A 115 1.24 7.60 2.90
N HIS A 116 2.56 7.36 2.76
CA HIS A 116 3.21 6.08 3.03
C HIS A 116 4.25 6.19 4.15
N LEU A 117 5.02 7.28 4.20
CA LEU A 117 5.98 7.58 5.25
C LEU A 117 5.42 8.66 6.19
N ASP A 118 4.50 8.25 7.07
CA ASP A 118 3.83 9.12 8.04
C ASP A 118 4.61 9.20 9.36
N LEU A 119 5.49 10.18 9.49
CA LEU A 119 6.34 10.33 10.67
C LEU A 119 5.57 10.43 12.00
N PRO A 120 4.40 11.10 12.11
CA PRO A 120 3.61 11.04 13.34
C PRO A 120 3.24 9.62 13.76
N THR A 121 2.77 8.80 12.83
CA THR A 121 2.47 7.39 13.07
C THR A 121 3.72 6.59 13.45
N LEU A 122 4.81 6.72 12.68
CA LEU A 122 6.05 5.98 12.96
C LEU A 122 6.63 6.31 14.33
N ARG A 123 6.60 7.58 14.75
CA ARG A 123 7.00 7.97 16.11
C ARG A 123 6.11 7.38 17.19
N ALA A 124 4.80 7.28 16.94
CA ALA A 124 3.86 6.68 17.89
C ALA A 124 4.00 5.16 17.99
N ILE A 125 4.41 4.47 16.90
CA ILE A 125 4.79 3.06 16.90
C ILE A 125 6.04 2.85 17.77
N GLY A 126 7.07 3.70 17.61
CA GLY A 126 8.20 3.78 18.53
C GLY A 126 9.51 3.21 17.98
N LYS A 127 10.58 3.45 18.74
CA LYS A 127 11.97 3.19 18.35
C LYS A 127 12.42 1.72 18.41
N ASP A 128 11.65 0.89 19.10
CA ASP A 128 12.01 -0.53 19.33
C ASP A 128 11.53 -1.45 18.21
N THR A 129 10.74 -0.95 17.28
CA THR A 129 10.29 -1.64 16.07
C THR A 129 11.40 -1.61 15.03
N LEU A 130 11.57 -2.69 14.27
CA LEU A 130 12.46 -2.73 13.12
C LEU A 130 11.78 -2.07 11.91
N TYR A 131 12.40 -1.04 11.35
CA TYR A 131 11.94 -0.37 10.13
C TYR A 131 12.75 -0.84 8.93
N ILE A 132 12.10 -1.35 7.89
CA ILE A 132 12.73 -1.74 6.63
C ILE A 132 12.25 -0.81 5.53
N VAL A 133 13.18 -0.12 4.91
CA VAL A 133 12.89 0.94 3.93
C VAL A 133 13.77 0.78 2.68
N PRO A 134 13.39 1.34 1.52
CA PRO A 134 14.28 1.41 0.38
C PRO A 134 15.50 2.31 0.64
N LYS A 135 16.60 2.08 -0.06
CA LYS A 135 17.86 2.86 0.04
C LYS A 135 17.62 4.37 0.01
N ASP A 136 18.42 5.11 0.77
CA ASP A 136 18.41 6.56 0.95
C ASP A 136 17.13 7.10 1.62
N ASN A 137 16.43 6.28 2.44
CA ASN A 137 15.28 6.70 3.24
C ASN A 137 15.55 6.67 4.76
N ALA A 138 16.62 5.99 5.22
CA ALA A 138 16.91 5.82 6.65
C ALA A 138 17.14 7.15 7.39
N ASP A 139 17.72 8.14 6.74
CA ASP A 139 17.97 9.45 7.31
C ASP A 139 16.67 10.17 7.74
N VAL A 140 15.56 9.95 7.04
CA VAL A 140 14.24 10.49 7.39
C VAL A 140 13.76 9.93 8.73
N LEU A 141 13.93 8.61 8.93
CA LEU A 141 13.50 7.92 10.14
C LEU A 141 14.45 8.21 11.31
N THR A 142 15.77 8.11 11.09
CA THR A 142 16.77 8.36 12.13
C THR A 142 16.72 9.79 12.64
N SER A 143 16.53 10.78 11.75
CA SER A 143 16.29 12.18 12.13
C SER A 143 14.99 12.37 12.92
N ALA A 144 14.04 11.46 12.79
CA ALA A 144 12.79 11.45 13.55
C ALA A 144 12.89 10.73 14.90
N GLY A 145 14.08 10.21 15.27
CA GLY A 145 14.34 9.49 16.52
C GLY A 145 14.06 7.98 16.44
N LEU A 146 14.04 7.41 15.24
CA LEU A 146 13.81 5.99 14.97
C LEU A 146 15.11 5.35 14.44
N PRO A 147 16.01 4.86 15.31
CA PRO A 147 17.34 4.42 14.90
C PRO A 147 17.39 3.00 14.33
N ASN A 148 16.38 2.16 14.60
CA ASN A 148 16.39 0.74 14.21
C ASN A 148 15.88 0.58 12.76
N VAL A 149 16.73 0.95 11.78
CA VAL A 149 16.40 1.01 10.36
C VAL A 149 17.33 0.16 9.53
N VAL A 150 16.77 -0.63 8.63
CA VAL A 150 17.47 -1.39 7.58
C VAL A 150 17.05 -0.84 6.22
N GLU A 151 18.03 -0.56 5.35
CA GLU A 151 17.81 -0.13 3.98
C GLU A 151 18.05 -1.28 3.00
N LEU A 152 17.15 -1.42 2.03
CA LEU A 152 17.26 -2.40 0.96
C LEU A 152 17.28 -1.73 -0.42
N GLY A 153 18.10 -2.26 -1.32
CA GLY A 153 17.96 -2.03 -2.75
C GLY A 153 16.98 -3.03 -3.37
N TRP A 154 16.57 -2.81 -4.61
CA TRP A 154 15.73 -3.78 -5.32
C TRP A 154 16.38 -5.16 -5.35
N TRP A 155 15.58 -6.17 -5.04
CA TRP A 155 15.95 -7.58 -4.94
C TRP A 155 16.84 -7.93 -3.74
N GLU A 156 17.20 -6.96 -2.90
CA GLU A 156 17.85 -7.21 -1.62
C GLU A 156 16.83 -7.65 -0.56
N SER A 157 17.25 -8.51 0.37
CA SER A 157 16.38 -9.09 1.38
C SER A 157 16.96 -8.92 2.78
N HIS A 158 16.08 -8.89 3.77
CA HIS A 158 16.43 -8.95 5.20
C HIS A 158 15.62 -10.05 5.88
N GLN A 159 16.27 -10.83 6.76
CA GLN A 159 15.64 -11.91 7.50
C GLN A 159 15.28 -11.46 8.91
N VAL A 160 14.03 -11.70 9.33
CA VAL A 160 13.55 -11.43 10.70
C VAL A 160 12.87 -12.69 11.24
N GLY A 161 13.60 -13.49 12.02
CA GLY A 161 13.10 -14.82 12.40
C GLY A 161 12.82 -15.69 11.17
N GLU A 162 11.60 -16.19 11.03
CA GLU A 162 11.17 -16.99 9.88
C GLU A 162 10.63 -16.14 8.73
N LEU A 163 10.47 -14.83 8.92
CA LEU A 163 10.01 -13.89 7.91
C LEU A 163 11.20 -13.37 7.09
N LYS A 164 11.17 -13.56 5.77
CA LYS A 164 12.11 -12.92 4.83
C LYS A 164 11.41 -11.78 4.10
N VAL A 165 11.95 -10.58 4.22
CA VAL A 165 11.43 -9.35 3.58
C VAL A 165 12.33 -8.97 2.41
N THR A 166 11.79 -8.94 1.20
CA THR A 166 12.53 -8.56 -0.02
C THR A 166 11.95 -7.29 -0.62
N LEU A 167 12.78 -6.27 -0.86
CA LEU A 167 12.37 -5.10 -1.63
C LEU A 167 12.35 -5.45 -3.13
N VAL A 168 11.24 -5.13 -3.81
CA VAL A 168 11.06 -5.35 -5.24
C VAL A 168 10.77 -4.05 -5.99
N PRO A 169 11.04 -3.96 -7.30
CA PRO A 169 10.77 -2.75 -8.09
C PRO A 169 9.28 -2.36 -8.09
N ALA A 170 9.03 -1.07 -8.25
CA ALA A 170 7.72 -0.51 -8.57
C ALA A 170 7.89 0.58 -9.64
N GLN A 171 6.89 0.79 -10.47
CA GLN A 171 6.85 1.84 -11.48
C GLN A 171 6.32 3.13 -10.85
N HIS A 172 7.18 3.85 -10.14
CA HIS A 172 6.80 5.01 -9.35
C HIS A 172 7.93 6.06 -9.28
N TRP A 173 7.92 6.87 -8.25
CA TRP A 173 8.90 7.92 -7.99
C TRP A 173 8.92 8.27 -6.50
N SER A 174 9.84 9.13 -6.09
CA SER A 174 9.93 9.59 -4.70
C SER A 174 10.16 11.09 -4.63
N MET A 175 9.57 11.73 -3.62
CA MET A 175 9.86 13.11 -3.24
C MET A 175 9.26 13.37 -1.86
N ARG A 176 10.03 14.02 -1.00
CA ARG A 176 9.56 14.50 0.30
C ARG A 176 9.83 15.99 0.47
N SER A 177 10.76 16.54 -0.28
CA SER A 177 11.09 17.97 -0.34
C SER A 177 11.30 18.39 -1.80
N PRO A 178 11.26 19.68 -2.12
CA PRO A 178 11.53 20.15 -3.49
C PRO A 178 12.92 19.78 -4.02
N TRP A 179 13.84 19.39 -3.12
CA TRP A 179 15.25 19.16 -3.45
C TRP A 179 15.61 17.68 -3.56
N ASP A 180 14.72 16.76 -3.19
CA ASP A 180 15.02 15.32 -3.11
C ASP A 180 14.22 14.46 -4.10
N LYS A 181 13.64 15.05 -5.16
CA LYS A 181 12.92 14.29 -6.20
C LYS A 181 13.81 13.18 -6.77
N ASN A 182 13.34 11.94 -6.64
CA ASN A 182 13.99 10.70 -7.09
C ASN A 182 15.41 10.46 -6.50
N ARG A 183 15.71 11.06 -5.36
CA ARG A 183 16.98 10.82 -4.65
C ARG A 183 16.87 9.73 -3.60
N ARG A 184 15.67 9.21 -3.37
CA ARG A 184 15.33 8.10 -2.48
C ARG A 184 14.74 6.98 -3.31
N LEU A 185 15.16 5.75 -3.06
CA LEU A 185 14.60 4.61 -3.77
C LEU A 185 13.16 4.37 -3.33
N TRP A 186 12.37 3.72 -4.16
CA TRP A 186 11.01 3.27 -3.94
C TRP A 186 10.86 1.82 -4.35
N GLY A 187 9.77 1.15 -3.93
CA GLY A 187 9.49 -0.23 -4.34
C GLY A 187 8.31 -0.81 -3.58
N GLY A 188 7.97 -2.05 -3.91
CA GLY A 188 7.09 -2.90 -3.13
C GLY A 188 7.90 -3.85 -2.26
N PHE A 189 7.21 -4.67 -1.46
CA PHE A 189 7.83 -5.68 -0.61
C PHE A 189 7.19 -7.05 -0.81
N VAL A 190 8.00 -8.08 -0.93
CA VAL A 190 7.57 -9.48 -0.85
C VAL A 190 7.98 -10.02 0.52
N TYR A 191 7.05 -10.68 1.18
CA TYR A 191 7.19 -11.29 2.49
C TYR A 191 7.04 -12.80 2.34
N GLU A 192 8.13 -13.52 2.49
CA GLU A 192 8.16 -15.00 2.43
C GLU A 192 8.19 -15.56 3.85
N SER A 193 7.29 -16.50 4.14
CA SER A 193 7.18 -17.18 5.44
C SER A 193 6.75 -18.63 5.26
N PRO A 194 6.82 -19.49 6.30
CA PRO A 194 6.31 -20.86 6.22
C PRO A 194 4.82 -20.96 5.89
N GLU A 195 4.02 -19.95 6.25
CA GLU A 195 2.58 -19.90 6.04
C GLU A 195 2.19 -19.48 4.61
N GLY A 196 3.11 -18.87 3.87
CA GLY A 196 2.90 -18.40 2.51
C GLY A 196 3.64 -17.11 2.18
N THR A 197 3.39 -16.60 0.98
CA THR A 197 4.04 -15.41 0.44
C THR A 197 3.04 -14.29 0.23
N SER A 198 3.32 -13.14 0.82
CA SER A 198 2.52 -11.91 0.66
C SER A 198 3.33 -10.88 -0.13
N TYR A 199 2.68 -10.12 -1.00
CA TYR A 199 3.27 -9.02 -1.75
C TYR A 199 2.49 -7.74 -1.50
N HIS A 200 3.19 -6.68 -1.11
CA HIS A 200 2.66 -5.32 -1.01
C HIS A 200 3.33 -4.45 -2.07
N ALA A 201 2.56 -3.98 -3.04
CA ALA A 201 3.11 -3.28 -4.19
C ALA A 201 3.64 -1.87 -3.86
N GLY A 202 3.20 -1.26 -2.74
CA GLY A 202 3.31 0.18 -2.56
C GLY A 202 2.54 0.91 -3.66
N ASP A 203 2.96 2.12 -3.99
CA ASP A 203 2.43 2.83 -5.15
C ASP A 203 3.17 2.42 -6.42
N THR A 204 2.41 2.15 -7.47
CA THR A 204 2.96 1.75 -8.77
C THR A 204 1.99 2.03 -9.91
N ALA A 205 2.50 2.45 -11.06
CA ALA A 205 1.81 2.32 -12.33
C ALA A 205 1.86 0.88 -12.82
N PHE A 206 1.02 0.57 -13.80
CA PHE A 206 1.11 -0.71 -14.49
C PHE A 206 2.38 -0.79 -15.36
N SER A 207 3.18 -1.82 -15.15
CA SER A 207 4.38 -2.15 -15.93
C SER A 207 4.49 -3.66 -16.09
N GLU A 208 4.32 -4.16 -17.31
CA GLU A 208 4.49 -5.60 -17.61
C GLU A 208 5.83 -6.10 -17.12
N GLN A 209 6.92 -5.40 -17.46
CA GLN A 209 8.28 -5.76 -17.05
C GLN A 209 8.43 -5.94 -15.54
N VAL A 210 7.83 -5.05 -14.74
CA VAL A 210 7.92 -5.13 -13.27
C VAL A 210 7.15 -6.34 -12.74
N PHE A 211 5.91 -6.53 -13.19
CA PHE A 211 5.05 -7.58 -12.65
C PHE A 211 5.44 -8.97 -13.13
N GLU A 212 5.91 -9.11 -14.36
CA GLU A 212 6.51 -10.35 -14.87
C GLU A 212 7.77 -10.72 -14.07
N ALA A 213 8.70 -9.78 -13.88
CA ALA A 213 9.92 -10.02 -13.11
C ALA A 213 9.64 -10.42 -11.64
N ILE A 214 8.57 -9.88 -11.03
CA ILE A 214 8.13 -10.27 -9.69
C ILE A 214 7.54 -11.68 -9.72
N GLY A 215 6.63 -11.98 -10.67
CA GLY A 215 5.99 -13.30 -10.80
C GLY A 215 7.00 -14.41 -11.09
N GLU A 216 7.98 -14.17 -11.96
CA GLU A 216 9.07 -15.12 -12.27
C GLU A 216 9.94 -15.41 -11.03
N ARG A 217 10.27 -14.36 -10.25
CA ARG A 217 11.13 -14.52 -9.06
C ARG A 217 10.39 -15.11 -7.87
N PHE A 218 9.09 -14.85 -7.75
CA PHE A 218 8.23 -15.31 -6.67
C PHE A 218 6.99 -16.05 -7.22
N PRO A 219 7.14 -17.27 -7.75
CA PRO A 219 6.07 -17.97 -8.48
C PRO A 219 4.92 -18.46 -7.60
N LYS A 220 4.96 -18.22 -6.30
CA LYS A 220 3.96 -18.66 -5.33
C LYS A 220 3.53 -17.52 -4.42
N ILE A 221 3.10 -16.39 -4.98
CA ILE A 221 2.49 -15.32 -4.20
C ILE A 221 1.04 -15.69 -3.87
N ASP A 222 0.73 -15.79 -2.57
CA ASP A 222 -0.62 -16.14 -2.11
C ASP A 222 -1.51 -14.90 -2.01
N TRP A 223 -0.97 -13.76 -1.59
CA TRP A 223 -1.73 -12.52 -1.39
C TRP A 223 -0.97 -11.33 -1.96
N ALA A 224 -1.52 -10.75 -3.04
CA ALA A 224 -0.97 -9.54 -3.67
C ALA A 224 -1.83 -8.32 -3.30
N MET A 225 -1.31 -7.46 -2.43
CA MET A 225 -1.91 -6.15 -2.10
C MET A 225 -1.55 -5.16 -3.21
N LEU A 226 -2.54 -4.80 -4.04
CA LEU A 226 -2.37 -3.98 -5.22
C LEU A 226 -3.21 -2.69 -5.12
N PRO A 227 -2.64 -1.51 -5.49
CA PRO A 227 -3.37 -0.26 -5.48
C PRO A 227 -4.44 -0.25 -6.58
N ILE A 228 -5.65 0.20 -6.20
CA ILE A 228 -6.78 0.34 -7.13
C ILE A 228 -7.31 1.77 -7.20
N GLY A 229 -6.71 2.72 -6.49
CA GLY A 229 -7.09 4.13 -6.43
C GLY A 229 -5.96 5.06 -6.88
N ALA A 230 -6.26 6.36 -6.88
CA ALA A 230 -5.38 7.43 -7.33
C ALA A 230 -5.07 7.41 -8.85
N TYR A 231 -6.06 7.09 -9.70
CA TYR A 231 -5.87 6.96 -11.15
C TYR A 231 -6.44 8.12 -11.98
N GLU A 232 -7.21 9.03 -11.40
CA GLU A 232 -7.76 10.17 -12.14
C GLU A 232 -7.13 11.52 -11.74
N PRO A 233 -6.89 12.41 -12.71
CA PRO A 233 -7.11 12.22 -14.13
C PRO A 233 -6.05 11.30 -14.77
N THR A 234 -6.50 10.36 -15.59
CA THR A 234 -5.64 9.33 -16.21
C THR A 234 -4.42 9.93 -16.93
N TRP A 235 -4.57 11.09 -17.62
CA TRP A 235 -3.47 11.71 -18.36
C TRP A 235 -2.29 12.11 -17.45
N PHE A 236 -2.56 12.37 -16.16
CA PHE A 236 -1.54 12.75 -15.17
C PHE A 236 -1.09 11.54 -14.35
N MET A 237 -2.02 10.64 -13.96
CA MET A 237 -1.78 9.59 -12.98
C MET A 237 -1.21 8.30 -13.55
N LYS A 238 -1.54 7.90 -14.79
CA LYS A 238 -1.23 6.58 -15.34
C LYS A 238 0.26 6.21 -15.40
N ARG A 239 1.17 7.19 -15.24
CA ARG A 239 2.62 6.95 -15.22
C ARG A 239 3.19 6.65 -13.84
N GLN A 240 2.36 6.76 -12.81
CA GLN A 240 2.76 6.62 -11.42
C GLN A 240 1.75 5.84 -10.57
N HIS A 241 0.54 5.68 -11.04
CA HIS A 241 -0.53 4.91 -10.41
C HIS A 241 -1.27 4.09 -11.47
N MET A 242 -1.91 2.99 -11.03
CA MET A 242 -2.75 2.15 -11.87
C MET A 242 -4.20 2.16 -11.39
N GLY A 243 -5.14 1.98 -12.33
CA GLY A 243 -6.55 1.81 -12.02
C GLY A 243 -6.91 0.35 -11.70
N PRO A 244 -8.19 0.10 -11.34
CA PRO A 244 -8.64 -1.23 -10.93
C PRO A 244 -8.42 -2.32 -11.98
N GLU A 245 -8.63 -2.03 -13.26
CA GLU A 245 -8.43 -3.00 -14.36
C GLU A 245 -6.95 -3.33 -14.54
N ASP A 246 -6.07 -2.34 -14.40
CA ASP A 246 -4.62 -2.55 -14.47
C ASP A 246 -4.12 -3.32 -13.24
N ALA A 247 -4.71 -3.12 -12.06
CA ALA A 247 -4.42 -3.94 -10.87
C ALA A 247 -4.82 -5.41 -11.10
N GLY A 248 -5.96 -5.67 -11.75
CA GLY A 248 -6.37 -7.00 -12.18
C GLY A 248 -5.38 -7.64 -13.16
N ARG A 249 -4.92 -6.89 -14.17
CA ARG A 249 -3.89 -7.36 -15.13
C ARG A 249 -2.56 -7.64 -14.43
N ALA A 250 -2.14 -6.76 -13.50
CA ALA A 250 -0.94 -6.96 -12.71
C ALA A 250 -1.03 -8.25 -11.87
N TRP A 251 -2.18 -8.52 -11.25
CA TRP A 251 -2.44 -9.74 -10.52
C TRP A 251 -2.32 -11.01 -11.41
N GLU A 252 -2.85 -10.96 -12.65
CA GLU A 252 -2.70 -12.05 -13.64
C GLU A 252 -1.22 -12.29 -13.98
N LEU A 253 -0.44 -11.20 -14.26
CA LEU A 253 0.99 -11.29 -14.61
C LEU A 253 1.85 -11.83 -13.45
N ILE A 254 1.58 -11.39 -12.23
CA ILE A 254 2.26 -11.91 -11.04
C ILE A 254 1.93 -13.38 -10.80
N GLY A 255 0.77 -13.86 -11.26
CA GLY A 255 0.26 -15.21 -10.98
C GLY A 255 -0.12 -15.40 -9.51
N ALA A 256 -0.48 -14.35 -8.81
CA ALA A 256 -0.84 -14.44 -7.40
C ALA A 256 -2.17 -15.17 -7.19
N ARG A 257 -2.29 -15.87 -6.05
CA ARG A 257 -3.53 -16.59 -5.72
C ARG A 257 -4.68 -15.64 -5.44
N ASN A 258 -4.46 -14.59 -4.64
CA ASN A 258 -5.48 -13.62 -4.25
C ASN A 258 -5.02 -12.19 -4.55
N LEU A 259 -5.92 -11.37 -5.07
CA LEU A 259 -5.77 -9.93 -5.15
C LEU A 259 -6.39 -9.29 -3.90
N VAL A 260 -5.62 -8.49 -3.16
CA VAL A 260 -6.10 -7.71 -2.03
C VAL A 260 -6.08 -6.24 -2.43
N ALA A 261 -7.24 -5.61 -2.48
CA ALA A 261 -7.38 -4.22 -2.93
C ALA A 261 -6.88 -3.23 -1.87
N MET A 262 -6.06 -2.27 -2.27
CA MET A 262 -5.57 -1.19 -1.40
C MET A 262 -5.57 0.17 -2.08
N HIS A 263 -5.15 1.20 -1.35
CA HIS A 263 -4.97 2.58 -1.81
C HIS A 263 -6.27 3.24 -2.32
N TRP A 264 -7.40 2.95 -1.69
CA TRP A 264 -8.73 3.50 -2.01
C TRP A 264 -9.50 3.84 -0.72
N GLY A 265 -10.58 4.59 -0.86
CA GLY A 265 -11.60 4.77 0.20
C GLY A 265 -11.14 5.52 1.47
N THR A 266 -9.88 5.93 1.58
CA THR A 266 -9.32 6.52 2.80
C THR A 266 -9.06 8.01 2.67
N PHE A 267 -8.35 8.42 1.64
CA PHE A 267 -8.02 9.81 1.32
C PHE A 267 -8.47 10.15 -0.09
N GLN A 268 -9.06 11.33 -0.29
CA GLN A 268 -9.38 11.84 -1.62
C GLN A 268 -8.16 12.57 -2.19
N LEU A 269 -7.22 11.81 -2.74
CA LEU A 269 -5.97 12.36 -3.30
C LEU A 269 -6.14 12.82 -4.75
N THR A 270 -7.09 12.25 -5.47
CA THR A 270 -7.31 12.34 -6.91
C THR A 270 -8.78 12.58 -7.24
N ASP A 271 -9.16 12.55 -8.51
CA ASP A 271 -10.47 13.03 -8.96
C ASP A 271 -11.53 11.92 -9.10
N GLU A 272 -11.18 10.64 -9.00
CA GLU A 272 -12.14 9.54 -9.01
C GLU A 272 -13.01 9.53 -7.74
N PRO A 273 -14.31 9.14 -7.83
CA PRO A 273 -15.15 8.91 -6.68
C PRO A 273 -14.59 7.79 -5.78
N LEU A 274 -14.62 7.99 -4.46
CA LEU A 274 -14.10 7.00 -3.50
C LEU A 274 -14.77 5.62 -3.57
N ALA A 275 -16.01 5.55 -4.04
CA ALA A 275 -16.76 4.30 -4.21
C ALA A 275 -16.40 3.54 -5.51
N GLU A 276 -15.89 4.23 -6.52
CA GLU A 276 -15.70 3.70 -7.87
C GLU A 276 -14.65 2.57 -7.96
N PRO A 277 -13.46 2.66 -7.31
CA PRO A 277 -12.41 1.68 -7.50
C PRO A 277 -12.84 0.23 -7.23
N PRO A 278 -13.50 -0.11 -6.09
CA PRO A 278 -13.93 -1.48 -5.84
C PRO A 278 -15.03 -1.96 -6.81
N GLU A 279 -15.90 -1.07 -7.31
CA GLU A 279 -16.94 -1.42 -8.28
C GLU A 279 -16.32 -1.81 -9.62
N ARG A 280 -15.36 -1.02 -10.11
CA ARG A 280 -14.61 -1.30 -11.34
C ARG A 280 -13.83 -2.60 -11.25
N LEU A 281 -13.17 -2.87 -10.10
CA LEU A 281 -12.44 -4.12 -9.90
C LEU A 281 -13.37 -5.33 -9.94
N ARG A 282 -14.55 -5.26 -9.30
CA ARG A 282 -15.57 -6.33 -9.37
C ARG A 282 -16.03 -6.56 -10.79
N ALA A 283 -16.34 -5.50 -11.53
CA ALA A 283 -16.77 -5.59 -12.92
C ALA A 283 -15.69 -6.22 -13.81
N TRP A 284 -14.41 -5.91 -13.58
CA TRP A 284 -13.28 -6.49 -14.30
C TRP A 284 -13.16 -7.99 -14.03
N PHE A 285 -13.25 -8.43 -12.77
CA PHE A 285 -13.22 -9.84 -12.39
C PHE A 285 -14.39 -10.62 -13.01
N ASP A 286 -15.60 -10.07 -12.94
CA ASP A 286 -16.80 -10.67 -13.53
C ASP A 286 -16.67 -10.80 -15.06
N GLY A 287 -16.19 -9.77 -15.73
CA GLY A 287 -15.97 -9.74 -17.18
C GLY A 287 -14.90 -10.73 -17.68
N ARG A 288 -13.97 -11.12 -16.80
CA ARG A 288 -12.93 -12.11 -17.09
C ARG A 288 -13.27 -13.52 -16.62
N GLY A 289 -14.37 -13.71 -15.91
CA GLY A 289 -14.78 -15.00 -15.36
C GLY A 289 -13.91 -15.51 -14.22
N HIS A 290 -13.17 -14.62 -13.54
CA HIS A 290 -12.36 -14.98 -12.37
C HIS A 290 -13.23 -15.30 -11.16
N ALA A 291 -12.79 -16.24 -10.34
CA ALA A 291 -13.45 -16.61 -9.11
C ALA A 291 -13.44 -15.42 -8.10
N LYS A 292 -14.64 -15.04 -7.64
CA LYS A 292 -14.83 -13.84 -6.78
C LYS A 292 -14.13 -13.95 -5.41
N ASP A 293 -13.94 -15.14 -4.91
CA ASP A 293 -13.23 -15.42 -3.67
C ASP A 293 -11.73 -15.10 -3.71
N ARG A 294 -11.17 -14.99 -4.93
CA ARG A 294 -9.79 -14.54 -5.14
C ARG A 294 -9.62 -13.01 -5.08
N MET A 295 -10.71 -12.26 -5.07
CA MET A 295 -10.68 -10.80 -4.96
C MET A 295 -11.09 -10.37 -3.56
N TRP A 296 -10.15 -9.82 -2.82
CA TRP A 296 -10.36 -9.34 -1.45
C TRP A 296 -10.48 -7.81 -1.42
N ILE A 297 -11.70 -7.33 -1.37
CA ILE A 297 -12.01 -5.93 -1.10
C ILE A 297 -12.49 -5.88 0.35
N LEU A 298 -11.54 -5.62 1.26
CA LEU A 298 -11.78 -5.66 2.70
C LEU A 298 -12.53 -4.43 3.18
N ASP A 299 -13.32 -4.60 4.23
CA ASP A 299 -13.81 -3.49 5.04
C ASP A 299 -12.69 -2.95 5.94
N LEU A 300 -12.74 -1.67 6.31
CA LEU A 300 -11.81 -1.10 7.29
C LEU A 300 -11.90 -1.86 8.62
N GLY A 301 -10.78 -2.37 9.11
CA GLY A 301 -10.74 -3.19 10.33
C GLY A 301 -11.06 -4.67 10.10
N GLU A 302 -11.41 -5.09 8.89
CA GLU A 302 -11.61 -6.51 8.61
C GLU A 302 -10.30 -7.27 8.72
N THR A 303 -10.32 -8.35 9.50
CA THR A 303 -9.21 -9.31 9.63
C THR A 303 -9.58 -10.60 8.93
N ARG A 304 -8.73 -11.06 8.02
CA ARG A 304 -8.83 -12.39 7.37
C ARG A 304 -7.68 -13.27 7.77
N GLY A 305 -8.01 -14.54 8.05
CA GLY A 305 -7.01 -15.59 8.18
C GLY A 305 -6.30 -15.83 6.85
N LEU A 306 -5.02 -16.07 6.89
CA LEU A 306 -4.22 -16.39 5.72
C LEU A 306 -4.23 -17.89 5.40
N GLU A 307 -4.75 -18.72 6.32
CA GLU A 307 -5.03 -20.13 6.09
C GLU A 307 -6.45 -20.28 5.53
N GLY A 308 -6.57 -20.64 4.27
CA GLY A 308 -7.86 -20.96 3.63
C GLY A 308 -8.76 -19.79 3.23
N GLY A 309 -8.37 -18.55 3.45
CA GLY A 309 -9.09 -17.37 2.93
C GLY A 309 -10.43 -17.01 3.60
N ALA A 310 -10.83 -17.70 4.67
CA ALA A 310 -12.07 -17.38 5.39
C ALA A 310 -11.89 -16.19 6.36
N PRO A 311 -12.90 -15.29 6.50
CA PRO A 311 -12.86 -14.24 7.51
C PRO A 311 -12.75 -14.85 8.92
N LEU A 312 -11.82 -14.35 9.74
CA LEU A 312 -11.80 -14.69 11.15
C LEU A 312 -13.01 -14.01 11.84
N ALA A 313 -13.90 -14.82 12.43
CA ALA A 313 -15.03 -14.27 13.18
C ALA A 313 -14.51 -13.42 14.35
N SER A 314 -15.00 -12.17 14.44
CA SER A 314 -14.89 -11.39 15.67
C SER A 314 -15.61 -12.18 16.76
N ARG A 315 -14.91 -12.59 17.82
CA ARG A 315 -15.61 -13.07 19.03
C ARG A 315 -16.28 -11.82 19.61
N GLY A 316 -17.60 -11.74 19.47
CA GLY A 316 -18.37 -10.84 20.30
C GLY A 316 -18.00 -11.14 21.76
N LEU A 317 -17.63 -10.11 22.49
CA LEU A 317 -17.52 -10.19 23.95
C LEU A 317 -18.91 -10.50 24.48
N PRO A 318 -19.03 -11.36 25.52
CA PRO A 318 -20.30 -11.68 26.16
C PRO A 318 -20.92 -10.45 26.78
#